data_6126972449cbfc216981e05d726f0d5a
#
_entry.id   6126972449cbfc216981e05d726f0d5a
#
_cell.length_a   1.000
_cell.length_b   1.000
_cell.length_c   1.000
_cell.angle_alpha   90.00
_cell.angle_beta   90.00
_cell.angle_gamma   90.00
#
_symmetry.space_group_name_H-M   'P 1'
#
loop_
_entity.id
_entity.type
_entity.pdbx_description
1 polymer ?
#
loop_
_entity_poly.entity_id
_entity_poly.type
_entity_poly.pdbx_seq_one_letter_code
_entity_poly.pdbx_strand_id
1 'polypeptide(L)'
;MTHYLTTEQALRIAEHATGGPVDVRDLGLLESAVMRPRTSVMGEDAYPDLFTKAAALLHSLARNHPLVDGHGRLAWLSTYVFLAKNGVELDAEEDAAYDFVIAVASGSIDDVEEIAEVLRSFLEPSVRD
;
A
#
# COMPACT_ATOMS: atom_id res chain seq x y z
N MET A 1 6.30 -8.29 -16.00
CA MET A 1 7.28 -7.98 -14.93
C MET A 1 6.70 -6.94 -13.96
N THR A 2 6.78 -7.22 -12.68
CA THR A 2 6.23 -6.31 -11.67
C THR A 2 7.19 -5.14 -11.41
N HIS A 3 6.66 -3.93 -11.37
CA HIS A 3 7.43 -2.73 -11.03
C HIS A 3 7.18 -2.37 -9.57
N TYR A 4 8.26 -2.37 -8.79
CA TYR A 4 8.17 -2.12 -7.36
C TYR A 4 8.54 -0.68 -7.02
N LEU A 5 8.05 -0.20 -5.87
CA LEU A 5 8.47 1.09 -5.35
C LEU A 5 9.84 0.97 -4.69
N THR A 6 10.60 2.07 -4.72
CA THR A 6 11.83 2.19 -3.95
C THR A 6 11.51 2.98 -2.68
N THR A 7 12.40 2.89 -1.68
CA THR A 7 12.26 3.68 -0.46
C THR A 7 12.25 5.17 -0.77
N GLU A 8 13.08 5.60 -1.70
CA GLU A 8 13.14 7.00 -2.11
C GLU A 8 11.82 7.47 -2.71
N GLN A 9 11.20 6.63 -3.54
CA GLN A 9 9.88 6.95 -4.11
C GLN A 9 8.82 7.04 -3.02
N ALA A 10 8.86 6.14 -2.04
CA ALA A 10 7.92 6.17 -0.93
C ALA A 10 8.08 7.46 -0.12
N LEU A 11 9.31 7.92 0.09
CA LEU A 11 9.54 9.18 0.80
C LEU A 11 8.97 10.36 0.02
N ARG A 12 9.12 10.38 -1.30
CA ARG A 12 8.54 11.43 -2.12
C ARG A 12 7.01 11.40 -2.09
N ILE A 13 6.44 10.20 -2.08
CA ILE A 13 4.98 10.06 -1.94
C ILE A 13 4.53 10.63 -0.60
N ALA A 14 5.27 10.33 0.48
CA ALA A 14 4.94 10.84 1.81
C ALA A 14 4.99 12.36 1.85
N GLU A 15 6.01 12.96 1.25
CA GLU A 15 6.11 14.42 1.20
C GLU A 15 4.96 15.04 0.44
N HIS A 16 4.59 14.43 -0.67
CA HIS A 16 3.47 14.91 -1.46
C HIS A 16 2.15 14.78 -0.68
N ALA A 17 1.98 13.66 0.00
CA ALA A 17 0.75 13.39 0.75
C ALA A 17 0.55 14.33 1.94
N THR A 18 1.65 14.75 2.57
CA THR A 18 1.57 15.59 3.77
C THR A 18 1.80 17.06 3.48
N GLY A 19 2.20 17.39 2.25
CA GLY A 19 2.41 18.77 1.84
C GLY A 19 3.77 19.36 2.19
N GLY A 20 4.72 18.55 2.62
CA GLY A 20 6.04 19.04 2.96
C GLY A 20 6.96 17.95 3.50
N PRO A 21 8.09 18.35 4.10
CA PRO A 21 9.01 17.39 4.66
C PRO A 21 8.34 16.49 5.70
N VAL A 22 8.73 15.22 5.74
CA VAL A 22 8.14 14.26 6.66
C VAL A 22 9.16 13.85 7.72
N ASP A 23 8.64 13.56 8.90
CA ASP A 23 9.42 12.98 9.98
C ASP A 23 9.34 11.47 9.89
N VAL A 24 10.44 10.85 9.50
CA VAL A 24 10.52 9.40 9.44
C VAL A 24 10.87 8.90 10.84
N ARG A 25 9.93 8.21 11.47
CA ARG A 25 10.14 7.67 12.79
C ARG A 25 11.13 6.51 12.78
N ASP A 26 11.04 5.69 11.75
CA ASP A 26 11.87 4.49 11.63
C ASP A 26 12.07 4.17 10.15
N LEU A 27 13.25 4.51 9.65
CA LEU A 27 13.56 4.28 8.23
C LEU A 27 13.60 2.79 7.90
N GLY A 28 14.06 1.96 8.85
CA GLY A 28 14.08 0.52 8.64
C GLY A 28 12.70 -0.07 8.45
N LEU A 29 11.70 0.43 9.20
CA LEU A 29 10.32 0.00 9.00
C LEU A 29 9.79 0.42 7.65
N LEU A 30 10.15 1.63 7.18
CA LEU A 30 9.74 2.08 5.87
C LEU A 30 10.35 1.21 4.78
N GLU A 31 11.66 0.96 4.85
CA GLU A 31 12.35 0.12 3.88
C GLU A 31 11.77 -1.30 3.86
N SER A 32 11.54 -1.86 5.03
CA SER A 32 10.99 -3.20 5.16
C SER A 32 9.62 -3.29 4.50
N ALA A 33 8.76 -2.28 4.72
CA ALA A 33 7.43 -2.25 4.13
C ALA A 33 7.50 -2.17 2.61
N VAL A 34 8.38 -1.33 2.09
CA VAL A 34 8.54 -1.13 0.65
C VAL A 34 9.05 -2.39 -0.03
N MET A 35 9.91 -3.14 0.67
CA MET A 35 10.48 -4.38 0.13
C MET A 35 9.55 -5.58 0.24
N ARG A 36 8.57 -5.52 1.13
CA ARG A 36 7.71 -6.68 1.40
C ARG A 36 7.03 -7.28 0.17
N PRO A 37 6.51 -6.48 -0.78
CA PRO A 37 5.84 -7.07 -1.96
C PRO A 37 6.71 -8.02 -2.77
N ARG A 38 8.03 -7.88 -2.70
CA ARG A 38 8.94 -8.73 -3.47
C ARG A 38 9.49 -9.91 -2.67
N THR A 39 8.93 -10.16 -1.49
CA THR A 39 9.38 -11.27 -0.65
C THR A 39 9.25 -12.59 -1.39
N SER A 40 10.29 -13.41 -1.30
CA SER A 40 10.25 -14.76 -1.84
C SER A 40 10.67 -15.75 -0.76
N VAL A 41 10.11 -16.95 -0.85
CA VAL A 41 10.43 -18.04 0.06
C VAL A 41 10.77 -19.24 -0.80
N MET A 42 11.99 -19.76 -0.65
CA MET A 42 12.48 -20.91 -1.41
C MET A 42 12.31 -20.70 -2.92
N GLY A 43 12.59 -19.49 -3.38
CA GLY A 43 12.57 -19.17 -4.79
C GLY A 43 11.21 -18.84 -5.37
N GLU A 44 10.16 -18.85 -4.55
CA GLU A 44 8.81 -18.51 -5.03
C GLU A 44 8.29 -17.27 -4.34
N ASP A 45 7.52 -16.47 -5.07
CA ASP A 45 6.94 -15.26 -4.53
C ASP A 45 6.00 -15.58 -3.37
N ALA A 46 6.21 -14.91 -2.24
CA ALA A 46 5.31 -15.04 -1.09
C ALA A 46 3.94 -14.46 -1.41
N TYR A 47 3.90 -13.43 -2.28
CA TYR A 47 2.67 -12.77 -2.72
C TYR A 47 2.64 -12.87 -4.25
N PRO A 48 2.00 -13.94 -4.78
CA PRO A 48 2.17 -14.26 -6.20
C PRO A 48 1.44 -13.34 -7.18
N ASP A 49 0.32 -12.75 -6.78
CA ASP A 49 -0.39 -11.85 -7.69
C ASP A 49 -0.22 -10.40 -7.28
N LEU A 50 -0.57 -9.49 -8.19
CA LEU A 50 -0.34 -8.07 -7.99
C LEU A 50 -1.11 -7.52 -6.80
N PHE A 51 -2.34 -8.00 -6.58
CA PHE A 51 -3.17 -7.49 -5.50
C PHE A 51 -2.68 -7.96 -4.13
N THR A 52 -2.17 -9.18 -4.02
CA THR A 52 -1.58 -9.61 -2.75
C THR A 52 -0.27 -8.87 -2.47
N LYS A 53 0.50 -8.53 -3.52
CA LYS A 53 1.67 -7.68 -3.36
C LYS A 53 1.29 -6.29 -2.84
N ALA A 54 0.26 -5.71 -3.44
CA ALA A 54 -0.24 -4.40 -3.02
C ALA A 54 -0.79 -4.45 -1.60
N ALA A 55 -1.50 -5.51 -1.26
CA ALA A 55 -2.05 -5.71 0.08
C ALA A 55 -0.95 -5.81 1.13
N ALA A 56 0.14 -6.52 0.81
CA ALA A 56 1.27 -6.63 1.71
C ALA A 56 1.93 -5.26 1.96
N LEU A 57 2.04 -4.45 0.92
CA LEU A 57 2.58 -3.10 1.02
C LEU A 57 1.70 -2.24 1.94
N LEU A 58 0.41 -2.22 1.68
CA LEU A 58 -0.54 -1.44 2.46
C LEU A 58 -0.53 -1.88 3.93
N HIS A 59 -0.57 -3.18 4.16
CA HIS A 59 -0.58 -3.76 5.49
C HIS A 59 0.64 -3.29 6.29
N SER A 60 1.82 -3.39 5.71
CA SER A 60 3.05 -3.00 6.40
C SER A 60 3.09 -1.51 6.67
N LEU A 61 2.74 -0.68 5.69
CA LEU A 61 2.80 0.77 5.88
C LEU A 61 1.77 1.25 6.88
N ALA A 62 0.57 0.67 6.88
CA ALA A 62 -0.47 1.07 7.80
C ALA A 62 -0.21 0.59 9.23
N ARG A 63 0.34 -0.63 9.39
CA ARG A 63 0.52 -1.24 10.71
C ARG A 63 1.83 -0.86 11.37
N ASN A 64 2.89 -0.64 10.60
CA ASN A 64 4.22 -0.38 11.17
C ASN A 64 4.46 1.06 11.58
N HIS A 65 3.63 1.99 11.13
CA HIS A 65 3.73 3.42 11.48
C HIS A 65 5.16 3.96 11.30
N PRO A 66 5.71 3.90 10.07
CA PRO A 66 7.10 4.33 9.86
C PRO A 66 7.30 5.84 9.95
N LEU A 67 6.22 6.62 9.88
CA LEU A 67 6.28 8.08 10.00
C LEU A 67 5.72 8.50 11.34
N VAL A 68 6.14 9.68 11.79
CA VAL A 68 5.55 10.29 12.98
C VAL A 68 4.09 10.62 12.73
N ASP A 69 3.79 11.11 11.52
CA ASP A 69 2.43 11.47 11.13
C ASP A 69 2.26 11.21 9.64
N GLY A 70 1.03 10.98 9.21
CA GLY A 70 0.73 10.80 7.79
C GLY A 70 0.93 9.39 7.25
N HIS A 71 1.16 8.40 8.12
CA HIS A 71 1.41 7.03 7.64
C HIS A 71 0.20 6.42 6.95
N GLY A 72 -1.01 6.82 7.31
CA GLY A 72 -2.22 6.35 6.62
C GLY A 72 -2.30 6.83 5.19
N ARG A 73 -1.97 8.11 4.98
CA ARG A 73 -1.93 8.67 3.63
C ARG A 73 -0.81 8.05 2.82
N LEU A 74 0.35 7.84 3.45
CA LEU A 74 1.47 7.16 2.80
C LEU A 74 1.05 5.75 2.36
N ALA A 75 0.37 5.02 3.25
CA ALA A 75 -0.05 3.65 2.94
C ALA A 75 -0.98 3.62 1.74
N TRP A 76 -2.00 4.46 1.73
CA TRP A 76 -2.97 4.49 0.62
C TRP A 76 -2.32 4.93 -0.68
N LEU A 77 -1.61 6.07 -0.68
CA LEU A 77 -1.01 6.60 -1.90
C LEU A 77 0.07 5.70 -2.46
N SER A 78 0.89 5.09 -1.59
CA SER A 78 1.93 4.17 -2.06
C SER A 78 1.30 2.96 -2.74
N THR A 79 0.23 2.43 -2.17
CA THR A 79 -0.48 1.30 -2.75
C THR A 79 -1.11 1.69 -4.08
N TYR A 80 -1.74 2.88 -4.14
CA TYR A 80 -2.32 3.41 -5.36
C TYR A 80 -1.25 3.54 -6.46
N VAL A 81 -0.10 4.14 -6.12
CA VAL A 81 0.98 4.35 -7.09
C VAL A 81 1.59 3.03 -7.51
N PHE A 82 1.78 2.10 -6.57
CA PHE A 82 2.30 0.78 -6.90
C PHE A 82 1.43 0.08 -7.94
N LEU A 83 0.12 0.07 -7.71
CA LEU A 83 -0.81 -0.55 -8.66
C LEU A 83 -0.82 0.19 -9.99
N ALA A 84 -0.81 1.53 -9.97
CA ALA A 84 -0.79 2.32 -11.18
C ALA A 84 0.44 2.06 -12.03
N LYS A 85 1.61 1.92 -11.39
CA LYS A 85 2.85 1.56 -12.09
C LYS A 85 2.75 0.22 -12.81
N ASN A 86 1.84 -0.61 -12.36
CA ASN A 86 1.66 -1.94 -12.92
C ASN A 86 0.37 -2.05 -13.74
N GLY A 87 -0.18 -0.90 -14.16
CA GLY A 87 -1.30 -0.87 -15.08
C GLY A 87 -2.68 -0.99 -14.46
N VAL A 88 -2.77 -0.88 -13.13
CA VAL A 88 -4.04 -1.00 -12.43
C VAL A 88 -4.37 0.31 -11.74
N GLU A 89 -5.53 0.88 -12.06
CA GLU A 89 -5.98 2.12 -11.47
C GLU A 89 -7.15 1.85 -10.54
N LEU A 90 -7.00 2.26 -9.29
CA LEU A 90 -8.07 2.12 -8.31
C LEU A 90 -9.04 3.30 -8.41
N ASP A 91 -10.31 3.03 -8.17
CA ASP A 91 -11.35 4.04 -8.13
C ASP A 91 -12.14 3.84 -6.85
N ALA A 92 -11.75 4.55 -5.80
CA ALA A 92 -12.40 4.45 -4.50
C ALA A 92 -12.87 5.82 -4.06
N GLU A 93 -14.06 5.86 -3.48
CA GLU A 93 -14.51 7.09 -2.83
C GLU A 93 -13.56 7.40 -1.68
N GLU A 94 -13.35 8.67 -1.43
CA GLU A 94 -12.42 9.12 -0.40
C GLU A 94 -12.74 8.52 0.98
N ASP A 95 -14.01 8.54 1.36
CA ASP A 95 -14.42 8.00 2.66
C ASP A 95 -14.22 6.50 2.74
N ALA A 96 -14.51 5.78 1.66
CA ALA A 96 -14.32 4.33 1.62
C ALA A 96 -12.84 3.97 1.74
N ALA A 97 -11.98 4.71 1.05
CA ALA A 97 -10.54 4.50 1.14
C ALA A 97 -10.03 4.79 2.54
N TYR A 98 -10.51 5.87 3.15
CA TYR A 98 -10.12 6.25 4.49
C TYR A 98 -10.52 5.16 5.50
N ASP A 99 -11.78 4.72 5.44
CA ASP A 99 -12.29 3.69 6.36
C ASP A 99 -11.51 2.38 6.20
N PHE A 100 -11.17 2.05 4.98
CA PHE A 100 -10.39 0.85 4.69
C PHE A 100 -8.99 0.92 5.32
N VAL A 101 -8.30 2.03 5.13
CA VAL A 101 -6.96 2.20 5.70
C VAL A 101 -7.01 2.15 7.23
N ILE A 102 -8.01 2.78 7.83
CA ILE A 102 -8.20 2.75 9.28
C ILE A 102 -8.43 1.30 9.75
N ALA A 103 -9.24 0.55 9.03
CA ALA A 103 -9.51 -0.85 9.38
C ALA A 103 -8.23 -1.69 9.34
N VAL A 104 -7.37 -1.46 8.36
CA VAL A 104 -6.09 -2.16 8.28
C VAL A 104 -5.16 -1.70 9.39
N ALA A 105 -5.06 -0.39 9.60
CA ALA A 105 -4.17 0.17 10.63
C ALA A 105 -4.54 -0.30 12.03
N SER A 106 -5.82 -0.46 12.31
CA SER A 106 -6.32 -0.88 13.62
C SER A 106 -6.28 -2.40 13.81
N GLY A 107 -6.07 -3.15 12.73
CA GLY A 107 -6.06 -4.60 12.79
C GLY A 107 -7.43 -5.24 12.59
N SER A 108 -8.47 -4.45 12.31
CA SER A 108 -9.80 -4.99 12.02
C SER A 108 -9.77 -5.86 10.77
N ILE A 109 -8.98 -5.46 9.78
CA ILE A 109 -8.67 -6.27 8.61
C ILE A 109 -7.17 -6.51 8.65
N ASP A 110 -6.75 -7.75 8.90
CA ASP A 110 -5.34 -8.03 9.14
C ASP A 110 -4.74 -9.06 8.18
N ASP A 111 -5.57 -9.82 7.49
CA ASP A 111 -5.11 -10.84 6.57
C ASP A 111 -4.84 -10.24 5.19
N VAL A 112 -3.65 -10.54 4.63
CA VAL A 112 -3.25 -10.00 3.32
C VAL A 112 -4.25 -10.39 2.23
N GLU A 113 -4.78 -11.61 2.26
CA GLU A 113 -5.76 -12.04 1.27
C GLU A 113 -7.04 -11.23 1.37
N GLU A 114 -7.48 -10.93 2.58
CA GLU A 114 -8.67 -10.14 2.81
C GLU A 114 -8.46 -8.69 2.34
N ILE A 115 -7.28 -8.12 2.62
CA ILE A 115 -6.94 -6.79 2.15
C ILE A 115 -6.93 -6.75 0.63
N ALA A 116 -6.37 -7.79 -0.01
CA ALA A 116 -6.33 -7.87 -1.47
C ALA A 116 -7.74 -7.90 -2.05
N GLU A 117 -8.67 -8.61 -1.41
CA GLU A 117 -10.06 -8.65 -1.87
C GLU A 117 -10.71 -7.27 -1.84
N VAL A 118 -10.46 -6.51 -0.77
CA VAL A 118 -10.99 -5.15 -0.69
C VAL A 118 -10.39 -4.26 -1.76
N LEU A 119 -9.09 -4.39 -2.01
CA LEU A 119 -8.44 -3.62 -3.09
C LEU A 119 -9.07 -3.94 -4.44
N ARG A 120 -9.36 -5.23 -4.71
CA ARG A 120 -10.03 -5.61 -5.96
C ARG A 120 -11.40 -4.97 -6.08
N SER A 121 -12.08 -4.78 -4.95
CA SER A 121 -13.41 -4.17 -4.97
C SER A 121 -13.37 -2.69 -5.37
N PHE A 122 -12.19 -2.07 -5.30
CA PHE A 122 -11.99 -0.67 -5.70
C PHE A 122 -11.58 -0.53 -7.15
N LEU A 123 -11.57 -1.61 -7.92
CA LEU A 123 -11.28 -1.50 -9.34
C LEU A 123 -12.40 -0.73 -10.02
N GLU A 124 -12.02 0.16 -10.94
CA GLU A 124 -13.01 0.82 -11.75
C GLU A 124 -13.71 -0.21 -12.61
N PRO A 125 -15.03 -0.30 -12.54
CA PRO A 125 -15.74 -1.27 -13.36
C PRO A 125 -15.54 -0.97 -14.84
N SER A 126 -15.04 -1.95 -15.57
CA SER A 126 -14.79 -1.77 -17.01
C SER A 126 -16.08 -1.63 -17.79
N VAL A 127 -17.16 -2.20 -17.28
CA VAL A 127 -18.48 -2.11 -17.90
C VAL A 127 -19.49 -1.81 -16.83
N ARG A 128 -20.22 -0.73 -17.01
CA ARG A 128 -21.31 -0.35 -16.14
C ARG A 128 -22.54 -0.20 -16.98
N ASP A 129 -23.50 -0.96 -16.72
CA ASP A 129 -24.76 -0.84 -17.47
C ASP A 129 -25.80 -0.14 -16.68
#